data_049fe09caffa948866fb02de63df09ef
#
_entry.id   049fe09caffa948866fb02de63df09ef
#
_cell.length_a   1.000
_cell.length_b   1.000
_cell.length_c   1.000
_cell.angle_alpha   90.00
_cell.angle_beta   90.00
_cell.angle_gamma   90.00
#
_symmetry.space_group_name_H-M   'P 1'
#
loop_
_entity.id
_entity.type
_entity.pdbx_description
1 polymer ?
#
loop_
_entity_poly.entity_id
_entity_poly.type
_entity_poly.pdbx_seq_one_letter_code
_entity_poly.pdbx_strand_id
1 'polypeptide(L)' 'MKRLLVTVKPFNGTIPFRVLQRGRVLVKDIFSGKCTECYSRTYEVDATDEEVSVECD' A
#
# COMPACT_ATOMS: atom_id res chain seq x y z
N MET A 1 15.57 3.86 6.70
CA MET A 1 14.23 3.39 6.31
C MET A 1 13.63 4.37 5.32
N LYS A 2 12.85 3.88 4.40
CA LYS A 2 12.20 4.70 3.39
C LYS A 2 10.74 4.92 3.71
N ARG A 3 10.23 6.06 3.30
CA ARG A 3 8.81 6.34 3.37
C ARG A 3 8.16 5.97 2.06
N LEU A 4 7.07 5.22 2.16
CA LEU A 4 6.33 4.75 1.02
C LEU A 4 4.91 5.31 1.09
N LEU A 5 4.52 6.02 0.04
CA LEU A 5 3.17 6.57 -0.04
C LEU A 5 2.31 5.64 -0.88
N VAL A 6 1.26 5.11 -0.28
CA VAL A 6 0.28 4.26 -0.97
C VAL A 6 -1.01 5.04 -1.11
N THR A 7 -1.45 5.23 -2.36
CA THR A 7 -2.67 5.97 -2.67
C THR A 7 -3.68 5.03 -3.31
N VAL A 8 -4.91 5.09 -2.82
CA VAL A 8 -6.02 4.31 -3.39
C VAL A 8 -7.10 5.23 -3.90
N LYS A 9 -7.79 4.79 -4.94
CA LYS A 9 -8.94 5.50 -5.50
C LYS A 9 -10.13 5.40 -4.55
N PRO A 10 -11.16 6.24 -4.72
CA PRO A 10 -12.37 6.11 -3.90
C PRO A 10 -12.91 4.69 -3.87
N PHE A 11 -13.29 4.23 -2.69
CA PHE A 11 -13.73 2.86 -2.50
C PHE A 11 -14.83 2.78 -1.45
N ASN A 12 -15.53 1.65 -1.48
CA ASN A 12 -16.53 1.31 -0.47
C ASN A 12 -16.38 -0.18 -0.18
N GLY A 13 -15.98 -0.51 1.04
CA GLY A 13 -15.75 -1.87 1.46
C GLY A 13 -14.34 -2.10 1.95
N THR A 14 -13.76 -3.24 1.61
CA THR A 14 -12.45 -3.67 2.09
C THR A 14 -11.51 -3.88 0.91
N ILE A 15 -10.32 -3.30 0.98
CA ILE A 15 -9.28 -3.48 -0.03
C ILE A 15 -8.02 -4.00 0.66
N PRO A 16 -7.78 -5.32 0.64
CA PRO A 16 -6.51 -5.86 1.11
C PRO A 16 -5.42 -5.61 0.06
N PHE A 17 -4.23 -5.27 0.52
CA PHE A 17 -3.12 -5.02 -0.38
C PHE A 17 -1.80 -5.45 0.25
N ARG A 18 -0.80 -5.61 -0.61
CA ARG A 18 0.55 -5.94 -0.20
C ARG A 18 1.53 -5.10 -1.01
N VAL A 19 2.58 -4.66 -0.36
CA VAL A 19 3.70 -4.00 -1.04
C VAL A 19 4.87 -4.97 -1.08
N LEU A 20 5.39 -5.22 -2.27
CA LEU A 20 6.44 -6.21 -2.48
C LEU A 20 7.67 -5.56 -3.12
N GLN A 21 8.82 -6.11 -2.79
CA GLN A 21 10.07 -5.77 -3.44
C GLN A 21 10.84 -7.08 -3.64
N ARG A 22 11.16 -7.38 -4.90
CA ARG A 22 11.83 -8.63 -5.28
C ARG A 22 11.11 -9.89 -4.77
N GLY A 23 9.79 -9.88 -4.81
CA GLY A 23 8.99 -10.99 -4.32
C GLY A 23 8.86 -11.06 -2.81
N ARG A 24 9.46 -10.13 -2.09
CA ARG A 24 9.40 -10.06 -0.65
C ARG A 24 8.30 -9.08 -0.21
N VAL A 25 7.44 -9.52 0.70
CA VAL A 25 6.38 -8.66 1.23
C VAL A 25 6.99 -7.70 2.26
N LEU A 26 6.91 -6.41 1.97
CA LEU A 26 7.38 -5.36 2.87
C LEU A 26 6.26 -4.87 3.78
N VAL A 27 5.06 -4.72 3.23
CA VAL A 27 3.89 -4.23 3.96
C VAL A 27 2.70 -5.07 3.54
N LYS A 28 1.88 -5.44 4.51
CA LYS A 28 0.61 -6.09 4.27
C LYS A 28 -0.42 -5.41 5.14
N ASP A 29 -1.44 -4.82 4.53
CA ASP A 29 -2.43 -4.04 5.26
C ASP A 29 -3.77 -4.08 4.52
N ILE A 30 -4.77 -3.45 5.11
CA ILE A 30 -6.13 -3.42 4.57
C ILE A 30 -6.68 -2.00 4.71
N PHE A 31 -7.23 -1.48 3.61
CA PHE A 31 -8.09 -0.31 3.68
C PHE A 31 -9.53 -0.78 3.81
N SER A 32 -10.24 -0.28 4.80
CA SER A 32 -11.64 -0.68 5.02
C SER A 32 -12.49 0.54 5.32
N GLY A 33 -13.78 0.43 5.00
CA GLY A 33 -14.76 1.47 5.21
C GLY A 33 -15.20 2.10 3.90
N LYS A 34 -15.62 3.36 3.97
CA LYS A 34 -16.09 4.12 2.81
C LYS A 34 -15.25 5.38 2.67
N CYS A 35 -14.69 5.57 1.49
CA CYS A 35 -13.92 6.76 1.16
C CYS A 35 -14.40 7.31 -0.17
N THR A 36 -14.85 8.55 -0.19
CA THR A 36 -15.39 9.19 -1.40
C THR A 36 -14.33 9.92 -2.19
N GLU A 37 -13.13 10.03 -1.66
CA GLU A 37 -12.00 10.69 -2.32
C GLU A 37 -10.81 9.76 -2.31
N CYS A 38 -9.78 10.12 -3.09
CA CYS A 38 -8.53 9.37 -3.04
C CYS A 38 -7.93 9.42 -1.64
N TYR A 39 -7.49 8.30 -1.15
CA TYR A 39 -6.92 8.17 0.19
C TYR A 39 -5.47 7.74 0.09
N SER A 40 -4.62 8.41 0.84
CA SER A 40 -3.19 8.09 0.87
C SER A 40 -2.75 7.77 2.29
N ARG A 41 -1.85 6.82 2.39
CA ARG A 41 -1.25 6.43 3.67
C ARG A 41 0.25 6.27 3.49
N THR A 42 1.02 6.80 4.44
CA THR A 42 2.47 6.71 4.41
C THR A 42 2.93 5.58 5.32
N TYR A 43 3.86 4.78 4.82
CA TYR A 43 4.48 3.69 5.58
C TYR A 43 5.98 3.91 5.64
N GLU A 44 6.57 3.55 6.76
CA GLU A 44 8.02 3.47 6.86
C GLU A 44 8.42 2.01 6.73
N VAL A 45 9.24 1.71 5.73
CA VAL A 45 9.63 0.35 5.42
C VAL A 45 11.14 0.24 5.27
N ASP A 46 11.67 -0.93 5.60
CA ASP A 46 13.06 -1.24 5.37
C ASP A 46 13.20 -1.73 3.91
N ALA A 47 13.35 -0.77 3.02
CA ALA A 47 13.45 -1.03 1.60
C ALA A 47 14.71 -0.40 1.02
N THR A 48 15.18 -0.99 -0.08
CA THR A 48 16.30 -0.43 -0.85
C THR A 48 15.78 0.59 -1.87
N ASP A 49 16.68 1.16 -2.66
CA ASP A 49 16.31 2.11 -3.72
C ASP A 49 15.65 1.45 -4.93
N GLU A 50 15.44 0.14 -4.86
CA GLU A 50 14.85 -0.60 -5.95
C GLU A 50 13.35 -0.37 -6.04
N GLU A 51 12.80 -0.67 -7.19
CA GLU A 51 11.38 -0.54 -7.46
C GLU A 51 10.55 -1.46 -6.57
N VAL A 52 9.42 -0.96 -6.09
CA VAL A 52 8.46 -1.73 -5.32
C VAL A 52 7.17 -1.91 -6.11
N SER A 53 6.47 -2.99 -5.84
CA SER A 53 5.19 -3.30 -6.48
C SER A 53 4.10 -3.35 -5.43
N VAL A 54 2.88 -2.99 -5.84
CA VAL A 54 1.70 -3.09 -4.99
C VAL A 54 0.75 -4.09 -5.61
N GLU A 55 0.35 -5.09 -4.83
CA GLU A 55 -0.65 -6.07 -5.25
C GLU A 55 -1.93 -5.85 -4.45
N CYS A 56 -3.06 -5.84 -5.15
CA CYS A 56 -4.39 -5.77 -4.55
C CYS A 56 -5.19 -7.03 -4.90
N ASP A 57 -5.91 -7.50 -3.94
CA ASP A 57 -6.85 -8.60 -4.18
C ASP A 57 -8.21 -8.06 -4.62
#